data_581277a04cdba0c153629407698efe7e
#
_entry.id   581277a04cdba0c153629407698efe7e
#
_cell.length_a   1.000
_cell.length_b   1.000
_cell.length_c   1.000
_cell.angle_alpha   90.00
_cell.angle_beta   90.00
_cell.angle_gamma   90.00
#
_symmetry.space_group_name_H-M   'P 1'
#
loop_
_entity.id
_entity.type
_entity.pdbx_description
1 polymer ?
#
loop_
_entity_poly.entity_id
_entity_poly.type
_entity_poly.pdbx_seq_one_letter_code
_entity_poly.pdbx_strand_id
1 'polypeptide(L)'
;MDLCNEKDIRALLGRHGFSKSMGQNFLIEGWVPRDIAEASGAGPDTGVLEIGPGIGPLTVQLARRAAKVAAIELDRTLYPILAETLAPYPNAEVVPGDAMKLDLAALVSDKFSGLTAIACANLPYNITTPVLTALIEAGCFASITVMIQREVALRICAAPGSSDYGAFSVFCQYHTQPELLFEVGPECFLPAPKVTSAVIRLVPRSAPPQNLVDDSFFFQVVRASFAQRRKTLLNGLSSAFGSRLSKDALRGAIEAAGLPADIRGERLGIPEFATLASALQNRL
;
A
#
# COMPACT_ATOMS: atom_id res chain seq x y z
N MET A 1 6.14 -15.71 -26.39
CA MET A 1 5.15 -16.09 -25.38
C MET A 1 4.55 -14.83 -24.81
N ASP A 2 3.24 -14.76 -24.77
CA ASP A 2 2.50 -13.62 -24.21
C ASP A 2 2.03 -13.98 -22.79
N LEU A 3 2.57 -13.30 -21.77
CA LEU A 3 2.25 -13.53 -20.35
C LEU A 3 0.86 -13.03 -19.95
N CYS A 4 0.12 -12.43 -20.87
CA CYS A 4 -1.28 -12.03 -20.70
C CYS A 4 -2.25 -12.80 -21.61
N ASN A 5 -1.76 -13.81 -22.33
CA ASN A 5 -2.63 -14.70 -23.12
C ASN A 5 -2.94 -15.97 -22.30
N GLU A 6 -4.22 -16.27 -22.10
CA GLU A 6 -4.66 -17.42 -21.30
C GLU A 6 -4.05 -18.75 -21.75
N LYS A 7 -3.98 -18.99 -23.06
CA LYS A 7 -3.42 -20.22 -23.62
C LYS A 7 -1.93 -20.36 -23.31
N ASP A 8 -1.19 -19.26 -23.47
CA ASP A 8 0.25 -19.23 -23.18
C ASP A 8 0.52 -19.39 -21.67
N ILE A 9 -0.27 -18.74 -20.82
CA ILE A 9 -0.21 -18.89 -19.36
C ILE A 9 -0.45 -20.35 -18.95
N ARG A 10 -1.52 -20.99 -19.48
CA ARG A 10 -1.82 -22.40 -19.18
C ARG A 10 -0.71 -23.35 -19.64
N ALA A 11 -0.15 -23.09 -20.81
CA ALA A 11 0.97 -23.86 -21.34
C ALA A 11 2.24 -23.69 -20.49
N LEU A 12 2.55 -22.47 -20.07
CA LEU A 12 3.67 -22.16 -19.20
C LEU A 12 3.54 -22.87 -17.84
N LEU A 13 2.41 -22.69 -17.17
CA LEU A 13 2.14 -23.33 -15.88
C LEU A 13 2.17 -24.86 -15.97
N GLY A 14 1.62 -25.43 -17.04
CA GLY A 14 1.63 -26.88 -17.30
C GLY A 14 3.03 -27.45 -17.46
N ARG A 15 3.93 -26.75 -18.20
CA ARG A 15 5.34 -27.18 -18.38
C ARG A 15 6.10 -27.25 -17.06
N HIS A 16 5.80 -26.36 -16.12
CA HIS A 16 6.45 -26.31 -14.81
C HIS A 16 5.72 -27.09 -13.72
N GLY A 17 4.65 -27.84 -14.07
CA GLY A 17 3.90 -28.65 -13.11
C GLY A 17 3.23 -27.77 -12.01
N PHE A 18 2.96 -26.53 -12.31
CA PHE A 18 2.41 -25.60 -11.33
C PHE A 18 0.94 -25.92 -11.02
N SER A 19 0.65 -26.23 -9.77
CA SER A 19 -0.71 -26.39 -9.27
C SER A 19 -1.09 -25.19 -8.41
N LYS A 20 -2.29 -24.63 -8.61
CA LYS A 20 -2.80 -23.50 -7.86
C LYS A 20 -2.78 -23.76 -6.36
N SER A 21 -1.93 -23.08 -5.60
CA SER A 21 -1.90 -23.24 -4.14
C SER A 21 -2.18 -21.97 -3.36
N MET A 22 -2.11 -20.77 -3.94
CA MET A 22 -2.09 -19.50 -3.16
C MET A 22 -3.10 -18.42 -3.60
N GLY A 23 -4.23 -18.77 -4.20
CA GLY A 23 -5.25 -17.77 -4.56
C GLY A 23 -4.77 -16.75 -5.59
N GLN A 24 -3.79 -17.10 -6.41
CA GLN A 24 -3.22 -16.21 -7.42
C GLN A 24 -4.21 -15.99 -8.57
N ASN A 25 -4.38 -14.73 -8.93
CA ASN A 25 -5.14 -14.28 -10.09
C ASN A 25 -4.15 -13.75 -11.12
N PHE A 26 -3.97 -14.46 -12.23
CA PHE A 26 -3.06 -14.04 -13.30
C PHE A 26 -3.75 -13.02 -14.20
N LEU A 27 -3.03 -11.97 -14.57
CA LEU A 27 -3.51 -11.00 -15.56
C LEU A 27 -3.56 -11.65 -16.94
N ILE A 28 -4.70 -11.49 -17.63
CA ILE A 28 -4.93 -12.01 -18.99
C ILE A 28 -5.17 -10.91 -20.02
N GLU A 29 -5.10 -9.65 -19.61
CA GLU A 29 -5.23 -8.46 -20.46
C GLU A 29 -3.93 -7.67 -20.45
N GLY A 30 -3.24 -7.61 -21.60
CA GLY A 30 -1.90 -7.02 -21.72
C GLY A 30 -1.82 -5.51 -21.47
N TRP A 31 -2.95 -4.79 -21.59
CA TRP A 31 -3.01 -3.37 -21.29
C TRP A 31 -2.78 -3.11 -19.78
N VAL A 32 -3.27 -3.99 -18.89
CA VAL A 32 -3.20 -3.80 -17.44
C VAL A 32 -1.76 -3.64 -16.94
N PRO A 33 -0.84 -4.64 -17.13
CA PRO A 33 0.53 -4.47 -16.66
C PRO A 33 1.29 -3.37 -17.40
N ARG A 34 0.96 -3.09 -18.69
CA ARG A 34 1.54 -1.98 -19.44
C ARG A 34 1.19 -0.63 -18.81
N ASP A 35 -0.09 -0.40 -18.53
CA ASP A 35 -0.59 0.88 -18.03
C ASP A 35 -0.20 1.08 -16.56
N ILE A 36 -0.09 0.00 -15.75
CA ILE A 36 0.49 0.08 -14.39
C ILE A 36 1.96 0.51 -14.47
N ALA A 37 2.76 -0.13 -15.33
CA ALA A 37 4.18 0.20 -15.48
C ALA A 37 4.38 1.64 -15.98
N GLU A 38 3.54 2.12 -16.89
CA GLU A 38 3.56 3.51 -17.36
C GLU A 38 3.19 4.47 -16.23
N ALA A 39 2.09 4.21 -15.53
CA ALA A 39 1.61 5.03 -14.43
C ALA A 39 2.59 5.05 -13.23
N SER A 40 3.46 4.03 -13.08
CA SER A 40 4.45 3.99 -12.00
C SER A 40 5.55 5.06 -12.13
N GLY A 41 5.74 5.61 -13.33
CA GLY A 41 6.84 6.51 -13.63
C GLY A 41 8.18 5.77 -13.85
N ALA A 42 8.14 4.47 -14.13
CA ALA A 42 9.33 3.69 -14.46
C ALA A 42 10.02 4.27 -15.72
N GLY A 43 11.30 4.57 -15.62
CA GLY A 43 12.11 5.20 -16.66
C GLY A 43 13.59 4.83 -16.55
N PRO A 44 14.44 5.33 -17.48
CA PRO A 44 15.84 4.95 -17.56
C PRO A 44 16.68 5.32 -16.33
N ASP A 45 16.18 6.22 -15.48
CA ASP A 45 16.85 6.65 -14.25
C ASP A 45 16.22 6.04 -12.99
N THR A 46 15.32 5.04 -13.14
CA THR A 46 14.64 4.42 -12.01
C THR A 46 15.10 3.01 -11.73
N GLY A 47 15.19 2.68 -10.43
CA GLY A 47 15.19 1.32 -9.90
C GLY A 47 13.80 0.97 -9.36
N VAL A 48 13.21 -0.11 -9.82
CA VAL A 48 11.85 -0.51 -9.44
C VAL A 48 11.88 -1.72 -8.51
N LEU A 49 11.32 -1.58 -7.31
CA LEU A 49 11.03 -2.73 -6.44
C LEU A 49 9.62 -3.23 -6.73
N GLU A 50 9.51 -4.46 -7.18
CA GLU A 50 8.22 -5.15 -7.37
C GLU A 50 7.98 -6.15 -6.25
N ILE A 51 6.74 -6.22 -5.74
CA ILE A 51 6.34 -7.21 -4.75
C ILE A 51 5.37 -8.21 -5.39
N GLY A 52 5.75 -9.49 -5.38
CA GLY A 52 4.93 -10.58 -5.91
C GLY A 52 4.80 -10.53 -7.43
N PRO A 53 5.87 -10.75 -8.19
CA PRO A 53 5.85 -10.71 -9.66
C PRO A 53 4.93 -11.79 -10.29
N GLY A 54 4.60 -12.85 -9.55
CA GLY A 54 3.85 -13.98 -10.07
C GLY A 54 4.61 -14.67 -11.19
N ILE A 55 4.04 -14.70 -12.42
CA ILE A 55 4.72 -15.24 -13.62
C ILE A 55 5.48 -14.14 -14.41
N GLY A 56 5.50 -12.90 -13.93
CA GLY A 56 6.30 -11.80 -14.45
C GLY A 56 5.65 -10.84 -15.47
N PRO A 57 4.31 -10.76 -15.65
CA PRO A 57 3.73 -9.89 -16.67
C PRO A 57 4.01 -8.41 -16.39
N LEU A 58 3.94 -7.96 -15.14
CA LEU A 58 4.28 -6.59 -14.76
C LEU A 58 5.80 -6.39 -14.75
N THR A 59 6.58 -7.35 -14.24
CA THR A 59 8.05 -7.30 -14.23
C THR A 59 8.62 -7.02 -15.62
N VAL A 60 8.09 -7.72 -16.65
CA VAL A 60 8.49 -7.52 -18.06
C VAL A 60 8.22 -6.10 -18.53
N GLN A 61 7.07 -5.51 -18.18
CA GLN A 61 6.73 -4.14 -18.56
C GLN A 61 7.60 -3.10 -17.84
N LEU A 62 7.92 -3.35 -16.58
CA LEU A 62 8.85 -2.54 -15.80
C LEU A 62 10.27 -2.63 -16.35
N ALA A 63 10.77 -3.84 -16.65
CA ALA A 63 12.10 -4.06 -17.19
C ALA A 63 12.31 -3.40 -18.56
N ARG A 64 11.27 -3.24 -19.36
CA ARG A 64 11.34 -2.51 -20.64
C ARG A 64 11.53 -1.01 -20.49
N ARG A 65 11.26 -0.45 -19.31
CA ARG A 65 11.27 0.99 -19.04
C ARG A 65 12.37 1.41 -18.07
N ALA A 66 12.52 0.66 -16.98
CA ALA A 66 13.40 0.98 -15.88
C ALA A 66 14.85 0.60 -16.16
N ALA A 67 15.78 1.31 -15.51
CA ALA A 67 17.20 0.92 -15.51
C ALA A 67 17.39 -0.45 -14.84
N LYS A 68 16.67 -0.71 -13.75
CA LYS A 68 16.76 -1.94 -12.97
C LYS A 68 15.44 -2.30 -12.31
N VAL A 69 15.16 -3.61 -12.23
CA VAL A 69 13.98 -4.16 -11.52
C VAL A 69 14.46 -5.23 -10.55
N ALA A 70 14.04 -5.14 -9.29
CA ALA A 70 14.20 -6.19 -8.28
C ALA A 70 12.81 -6.66 -7.85
N ALA A 71 12.48 -7.92 -8.12
CA ALA A 71 11.16 -8.50 -7.86
C ALA A 71 11.24 -9.49 -6.70
N ILE A 72 10.63 -9.12 -5.54
CA ILE A 72 10.59 -9.99 -4.36
C ILE A 72 9.49 -11.04 -4.55
N GLU A 73 9.86 -12.31 -4.51
CA GLU A 73 8.91 -13.43 -4.61
C GLU A 73 9.08 -14.40 -3.43
N LEU A 74 7.96 -14.71 -2.79
CA LEU A 74 7.89 -15.63 -1.67
C LEU A 74 7.75 -17.10 -2.12
N ASP A 75 6.99 -17.32 -3.22
CA ASP A 75 6.67 -18.65 -3.71
C ASP A 75 7.82 -19.23 -4.56
N ARG A 76 8.58 -20.13 -3.96
CA ARG A 76 9.69 -20.80 -4.63
C ARG A 76 9.29 -21.58 -5.87
N THR A 77 8.04 -22.00 -5.98
CA THR A 77 7.54 -22.75 -7.15
C THR A 77 7.47 -21.88 -8.39
N LEU A 78 7.46 -20.55 -8.25
CA LEU A 78 7.47 -19.59 -9.35
C LEU A 78 8.90 -19.29 -9.86
N TYR A 79 9.97 -19.60 -9.12
CA TYR A 79 11.33 -19.25 -9.54
C TYR A 79 11.74 -19.83 -10.90
N PRO A 80 11.45 -21.12 -11.24
CA PRO A 80 11.75 -21.64 -12.56
C PRO A 80 10.97 -20.95 -13.68
N ILE A 81 9.73 -20.55 -13.39
CA ILE A 81 8.89 -19.81 -14.33
C ILE A 81 9.46 -18.41 -14.55
N LEU A 82 9.81 -17.70 -13.48
CA LEU A 82 10.42 -16.37 -13.56
C LEU A 82 11.78 -16.42 -14.25
N ALA A 83 12.60 -17.45 -14.04
CA ALA A 83 13.85 -17.63 -14.76
C ALA A 83 13.63 -17.75 -16.27
N GLU A 84 12.57 -18.45 -16.72
CA GLU A 84 12.19 -18.54 -18.15
C GLU A 84 11.66 -17.20 -18.67
N THR A 85 10.71 -16.57 -17.96
CA THR A 85 9.99 -15.37 -18.44
C THR A 85 10.86 -14.11 -18.43
N LEU A 86 11.81 -14.02 -17.50
CA LEU A 86 12.72 -12.89 -17.37
C LEU A 86 14.06 -13.07 -18.06
N ALA A 87 14.37 -14.24 -18.65
CA ALA A 87 15.61 -14.48 -19.37
C ALA A 87 15.97 -13.41 -20.43
N PRO A 88 15.00 -12.81 -21.16
CA PRO A 88 15.29 -11.73 -22.11
C PRO A 88 15.61 -10.37 -21.46
N TYR A 89 15.47 -10.21 -20.13
CA TYR A 89 15.55 -8.94 -19.41
C TYR A 89 16.68 -8.98 -18.36
N PRO A 90 17.95 -8.75 -18.75
CA PRO A 90 19.10 -8.84 -17.84
C PRO A 90 19.10 -7.77 -16.73
N ASN A 91 18.29 -6.73 -16.86
CA ASN A 91 18.07 -5.70 -15.85
C ASN A 91 16.97 -6.04 -14.82
N ALA A 92 16.33 -7.22 -14.93
CA ALA A 92 15.36 -7.71 -13.96
C ALA A 92 15.94 -8.90 -13.17
N GLU A 93 15.90 -8.81 -11.85
CA GLU A 93 16.33 -9.89 -10.96
C GLU A 93 15.20 -10.32 -10.00
N VAL A 94 15.13 -11.61 -9.69
CA VAL A 94 14.24 -12.14 -8.65
C VAL A 94 14.98 -12.15 -7.32
N VAL A 95 14.38 -11.55 -6.30
CA VAL A 95 14.88 -11.56 -4.92
C VAL A 95 14.03 -12.55 -4.13
N PRO A 96 14.57 -13.73 -3.76
CA PRO A 96 13.86 -14.70 -2.94
C PRO A 96 13.58 -14.16 -1.54
N GLY A 97 12.33 -14.14 -1.11
CA GLY A 97 12.02 -13.72 0.25
C GLY A 97 10.59 -13.28 0.50
N ASP A 98 10.34 -12.98 1.76
CA ASP A 98 9.09 -12.39 2.25
C ASP A 98 9.30 -10.87 2.40
N ALA A 99 8.59 -10.08 1.61
CA ALA A 99 8.68 -8.62 1.64
C ALA A 99 8.39 -8.02 3.04
N MET A 100 7.64 -8.75 3.86
CA MET A 100 7.32 -8.34 5.24
C MET A 100 8.45 -8.60 6.24
N LYS A 101 9.51 -9.33 5.83
CA LYS A 101 10.66 -9.69 6.69
C LYS A 101 11.97 -9.11 6.21
N LEU A 102 12.01 -8.62 4.97
CA LEU A 102 13.19 -7.99 4.40
C LEU A 102 13.30 -6.53 4.85
N ASP A 103 14.51 -6.08 5.08
CA ASP A 103 14.80 -4.64 5.19
C ASP A 103 14.75 -4.03 3.79
N LEU A 104 13.61 -3.43 3.46
CA LEU A 104 13.37 -2.86 2.13
C LEU A 104 14.29 -1.67 1.84
N ALA A 105 14.63 -0.87 2.84
CA ALA A 105 15.51 0.29 2.65
C ALA A 105 16.95 -0.16 2.36
N ALA A 106 17.45 -1.16 3.08
CA ALA A 106 18.76 -1.76 2.81
C ALA A 106 18.80 -2.43 1.43
N LEU A 107 17.74 -3.17 1.04
CA LEU A 107 17.63 -3.79 -0.27
C LEU A 107 17.64 -2.76 -1.40
N VAL A 108 16.87 -1.68 -1.26
CA VAL A 108 16.83 -0.58 -2.23
C VAL A 108 18.20 0.08 -2.36
N SER A 109 18.88 0.35 -1.25
CA SER A 109 20.23 0.93 -1.24
C SER A 109 21.25 0.05 -1.96
N ASP A 110 21.19 -1.29 -1.75
CA ASP A 110 22.07 -2.27 -2.41
C ASP A 110 21.76 -2.37 -3.91
N LYS A 111 20.48 -2.45 -4.28
CA LYS A 111 20.07 -2.74 -5.65
C LYS A 111 20.05 -1.53 -6.57
N PHE A 112 19.74 -0.35 -6.06
CA PHE A 112 19.39 0.83 -6.86
C PHE A 112 20.34 2.02 -6.63
N SER A 113 21.60 1.74 -6.30
CA SER A 113 22.60 2.81 -6.10
C SER A 113 22.66 3.75 -7.32
N GLY A 114 22.47 5.05 -7.08
CA GLY A 114 22.47 6.09 -8.12
C GLY A 114 21.18 6.20 -8.95
N LEU A 115 20.14 5.39 -8.64
CA LEU A 115 18.85 5.44 -9.31
C LEU A 115 17.78 6.00 -8.38
N THR A 116 16.73 6.59 -8.96
CA THR A 116 15.52 6.94 -8.23
C THR A 116 14.72 5.67 -7.93
N ALA A 117 14.60 5.31 -6.65
CA ALA A 117 13.85 4.12 -6.26
C ALA A 117 12.33 4.37 -6.28
N ILE A 118 11.59 3.50 -6.94
CA ILE A 118 10.12 3.45 -6.90
C ILE A 118 9.65 2.04 -6.56
N ALA A 119 8.45 1.91 -5.99
CA ALA A 119 7.79 0.62 -5.80
C ALA A 119 6.62 0.47 -6.77
N CYS A 120 6.47 -0.71 -7.36
CA CYS A 120 5.34 -1.02 -8.24
C CYS A 120 4.90 -2.47 -8.04
N ALA A 121 3.59 -2.73 -7.85
CA ALA A 121 3.13 -4.09 -7.59
C ALA A 121 1.65 -4.32 -7.93
N ASN A 122 1.34 -5.57 -8.33
CA ASN A 122 -0.01 -6.12 -8.25
C ASN A 122 -0.12 -6.92 -6.94
N LEU A 123 -0.62 -6.29 -5.87
CA LEU A 123 -0.57 -6.89 -4.53
C LEU A 123 -1.63 -7.97 -4.30
N PRO A 124 -1.26 -9.10 -3.66
CA PRO A 124 -2.24 -10.04 -3.15
C PRO A 124 -3.18 -9.35 -2.14
N TYR A 125 -4.50 -9.57 -2.29
CA TYR A 125 -5.50 -8.81 -1.53
C TYR A 125 -5.44 -9.02 -0.02
N ASN A 126 -5.03 -10.21 0.42
CA ASN A 126 -4.95 -10.57 1.84
C ASN A 126 -3.79 -9.91 2.60
N ILE A 127 -2.77 -9.40 1.90
CA ILE A 127 -1.60 -8.75 2.49
C ILE A 127 -1.43 -7.29 2.09
N THR A 128 -2.41 -6.69 1.41
CA THR A 128 -2.36 -5.32 0.90
C THR A 128 -1.97 -4.30 1.98
N THR A 129 -2.71 -4.27 3.10
CA THR A 129 -2.48 -3.29 4.17
C THR A 129 -1.08 -3.41 4.79
N PRO A 130 -0.61 -4.60 5.25
CA PRO A 130 0.73 -4.70 5.82
C PRO A 130 1.85 -4.40 4.81
N VAL A 131 1.71 -4.80 3.54
CA VAL A 131 2.73 -4.49 2.51
C VAL A 131 2.78 -2.99 2.22
N LEU A 132 1.64 -2.32 2.07
CA LEU A 132 1.61 -0.87 1.89
C LEU A 132 2.21 -0.13 3.09
N THR A 133 1.90 -0.57 4.31
CA THR A 133 2.51 -0.01 5.52
C THR A 133 4.04 -0.13 5.46
N ALA A 134 4.56 -1.32 5.16
CA ALA A 134 6.00 -1.55 5.06
C ALA A 134 6.66 -0.69 3.96
N LEU A 135 6.03 -0.57 2.78
CA LEU A 135 6.55 0.28 1.69
C LEU A 135 6.58 1.76 2.07
N ILE A 136 5.55 2.26 2.76
CA ILE A 136 5.47 3.65 3.22
C ILE A 136 6.51 3.90 4.32
N GLU A 137 6.60 3.02 5.32
CA GLU A 137 7.52 3.15 6.46
C GLU A 137 9.00 2.98 6.06
N ALA A 138 9.29 2.26 4.97
CA ALA A 138 10.65 2.15 4.44
C ALA A 138 11.26 3.52 4.05
N GLY A 139 10.42 4.51 3.69
CA GLY A 139 10.83 5.90 3.47
C GLY A 139 11.85 6.14 2.35
N CYS A 140 12.07 5.15 1.48
CA CYS A 140 13.12 5.17 0.45
C CYS A 140 12.59 5.29 -0.99
N PHE A 141 11.28 5.30 -1.19
CA PHE A 141 10.66 5.36 -2.51
C PHE A 141 10.22 6.77 -2.89
N ALA A 142 10.48 7.19 -4.12
CA ALA A 142 9.95 8.44 -4.68
C ALA A 142 8.45 8.33 -5.02
N SER A 143 7.97 7.12 -5.34
CA SER A 143 6.55 6.82 -5.54
C SER A 143 6.28 5.33 -5.29
N ILE A 144 5.04 5.03 -4.91
CA ILE A 144 4.53 3.67 -4.70
C ILE A 144 3.26 3.53 -5.55
N THR A 145 3.30 2.71 -6.60
CA THR A 145 2.14 2.46 -7.48
C THR A 145 1.70 1.03 -7.33
N VAL A 146 0.46 0.81 -6.91
CA VAL A 146 -0.03 -0.53 -6.63
C VAL A 146 -1.43 -0.77 -7.17
N MET A 147 -1.67 -1.98 -7.66
CA MET A 147 -3.00 -2.49 -7.91
C MET A 147 -3.49 -3.29 -6.71
N ILE A 148 -4.66 -2.93 -6.21
CA ILE A 148 -5.29 -3.47 -5.00
C ILE A 148 -6.81 -3.59 -5.19
N GLN A 149 -7.53 -4.15 -4.23
CA GLN A 149 -9.00 -4.13 -4.26
C GLN A 149 -9.53 -2.69 -4.29
N ARG A 150 -10.53 -2.43 -5.13
CA ARG A 150 -11.16 -1.10 -5.28
C ARG A 150 -11.63 -0.52 -3.94
N GLU A 151 -12.23 -1.34 -3.08
CA GLU A 151 -12.67 -0.90 -1.75
C GLU A 151 -11.51 -0.34 -0.91
N VAL A 152 -10.35 -1.03 -0.94
CA VAL A 152 -9.16 -0.57 -0.19
C VAL A 152 -8.59 0.71 -0.81
N ALA A 153 -8.58 0.82 -2.14
CA ALA A 153 -8.16 2.03 -2.84
C ALA A 153 -9.03 3.24 -2.48
N LEU A 154 -10.36 3.06 -2.51
CA LEU A 154 -11.32 4.10 -2.12
C LEU A 154 -11.14 4.51 -0.65
N ARG A 155 -10.89 3.55 0.24
CA ARG A 155 -10.60 3.82 1.65
C ARG A 155 -9.33 4.65 1.84
N ILE A 156 -8.26 4.34 1.11
CA ILE A 156 -7.00 5.10 1.16
C ILE A 156 -7.20 6.55 0.71
N CYS A 157 -7.97 6.76 -0.37
CA CYS A 157 -8.24 8.07 -0.95
C CYS A 157 -9.42 8.82 -0.30
N ALA A 158 -10.10 8.21 0.68
CA ALA A 158 -11.33 8.74 1.27
C ALA A 158 -11.08 10.06 2.03
N ALA A 159 -11.99 11.03 1.87
CA ALA A 159 -12.00 12.28 2.63
C ALA A 159 -12.63 12.10 4.03
N PRO A 160 -12.23 12.92 5.02
CA PRO A 160 -12.91 12.96 6.32
C PRO A 160 -14.42 13.11 6.18
N GLY A 161 -15.17 12.36 6.97
CA GLY A 161 -16.63 12.34 6.97
C GLY A 161 -17.29 11.42 5.95
N SER A 162 -16.53 10.80 5.05
CA SER A 162 -17.05 9.76 4.15
C SER A 162 -17.15 8.40 4.84
N SER A 163 -17.98 7.49 4.30
CA SER A 163 -18.19 6.13 4.84
C SER A 163 -16.92 5.27 4.81
N ASP A 164 -16.04 5.51 3.87
CA ASP A 164 -14.83 4.71 3.65
C ASP A 164 -13.63 5.20 4.46
N TYR A 165 -13.72 6.44 4.99
CA TYR A 165 -12.63 7.04 5.76
C TYR A 165 -12.38 6.30 7.08
N GLY A 166 -11.10 6.04 7.37
CA GLY A 166 -10.69 5.29 8.55
C GLY A 166 -9.25 5.54 8.96
N ALA A 167 -8.78 4.85 10.00
CA ALA A 167 -7.43 5.00 10.50
C ALA A 167 -6.34 4.76 9.43
N PHE A 168 -6.58 3.82 8.50
CA PHE A 168 -5.65 3.56 7.40
C PHE A 168 -5.65 4.66 6.35
N SER A 169 -6.78 5.34 6.13
CA SER A 169 -6.85 6.57 5.31
C SER A 169 -5.95 7.66 5.90
N VAL A 170 -6.08 7.90 7.22
CA VAL A 170 -5.23 8.88 7.93
C VAL A 170 -3.76 8.51 7.81
N PHE A 171 -3.39 7.24 8.03
CA PHE A 171 -2.01 6.77 7.92
C PHE A 171 -1.43 7.04 6.53
N CYS A 172 -2.11 6.59 5.47
CA CYS A 172 -1.64 6.79 4.10
C CYS A 172 -1.54 8.28 3.74
N GLN A 173 -2.55 9.08 4.08
CA GLN A 173 -2.59 10.51 3.76
C GLN A 173 -1.63 11.36 4.60
N TYR A 174 -1.25 10.89 5.80
CA TYR A 174 -0.23 11.53 6.61
C TYR A 174 1.14 11.41 5.97
N HIS A 175 1.50 10.22 5.49
CA HIS A 175 2.81 9.95 4.91
C HIS A 175 2.90 10.26 3.41
N THR A 176 1.79 10.20 2.68
CA THR A 176 1.76 10.30 1.22
C THR A 176 0.63 11.18 0.72
N GLN A 177 0.64 11.43 -0.59
CA GLN A 177 -0.48 11.98 -1.35
C GLN A 177 -1.05 10.85 -2.23
N PRO A 178 -2.15 10.19 -1.81
CA PRO A 178 -2.76 9.13 -2.59
C PRO A 178 -3.57 9.68 -3.76
N GLU A 179 -3.47 8.99 -4.90
CA GLU A 179 -4.22 9.27 -6.12
C GLU A 179 -4.77 7.97 -6.68
N LEU A 180 -6.08 7.92 -6.97
CA LEU A 180 -6.69 6.81 -7.69
C LEU A 180 -6.51 7.07 -9.19
N LEU A 181 -5.87 6.13 -9.90
CA LEU A 181 -5.51 6.30 -11.30
C LEU A 181 -6.57 5.71 -12.23
N PHE A 182 -6.86 4.40 -12.09
CA PHE A 182 -7.86 3.70 -12.90
C PHE A 182 -8.34 2.42 -12.23
N GLU A 183 -9.46 1.89 -12.70
CA GLU A 183 -10.04 0.63 -12.24
C GLU A 183 -9.73 -0.50 -13.23
N VAL A 184 -9.67 -1.75 -12.70
CA VAL A 184 -9.42 -2.97 -13.46
C VAL A 184 -10.49 -3.99 -13.10
N GLY A 185 -11.28 -4.38 -14.10
CA GLY A 185 -12.38 -5.32 -13.92
C GLY A 185 -11.93 -6.77 -13.66
N PRO A 186 -12.79 -7.58 -13.02
CA PRO A 186 -12.50 -8.99 -12.74
C PRO A 186 -12.19 -9.82 -14.00
N GLU A 187 -12.75 -9.45 -15.14
CA GLU A 187 -12.56 -10.09 -16.45
C GLU A 187 -11.09 -10.04 -16.92
N CYS A 188 -10.29 -9.14 -16.39
CA CYS A 188 -8.86 -9.03 -16.70
C CYS A 188 -8.00 -10.11 -16.03
N PHE A 189 -8.58 -11.01 -15.25
CA PHE A 189 -7.86 -11.99 -14.45
C PHE A 189 -8.30 -13.43 -14.69
N LEU A 190 -7.37 -14.36 -14.48
CA LEU A 190 -7.59 -15.82 -14.51
C LEU A 190 -7.04 -16.49 -13.22
N PRO A 191 -7.93 -17.05 -12.38
CA PRO A 191 -9.39 -16.91 -12.38
C PRO A 191 -9.82 -15.48 -12.09
N ALA A 192 -11.01 -15.11 -12.53
CA ALA A 192 -11.59 -13.82 -12.19
C ALA A 192 -11.81 -13.69 -10.66
N PRO A 193 -11.34 -12.62 -10.01
CA PRO A 193 -11.67 -12.33 -8.62
C PRO A 193 -13.15 -11.93 -8.49
N LYS A 194 -13.66 -11.93 -7.26
CA LYS A 194 -15.06 -11.53 -7.00
C LYS A 194 -15.27 -10.00 -6.96
N VAL A 195 -14.20 -9.23 -7.01
CA VAL A 195 -14.21 -7.78 -6.79
C VAL A 195 -13.38 -7.08 -7.87
N THR A 196 -13.75 -5.85 -8.17
CA THR A 196 -12.97 -4.94 -9.01
C THR A 196 -11.67 -4.54 -8.29
N SER A 197 -10.60 -4.40 -9.05
CA SER A 197 -9.33 -3.83 -8.61
C SER A 197 -9.23 -2.35 -8.97
N ALA A 198 -8.33 -1.64 -8.33
CA ALA A 198 -7.98 -0.29 -8.71
C ALA A 198 -6.46 -0.08 -8.55
N VAL A 199 -5.93 0.75 -9.43
CA VAL A 199 -4.54 1.18 -9.38
C VAL A 199 -4.48 2.53 -8.69
N ILE A 200 -3.65 2.64 -7.66
CA ILE A 200 -3.39 3.89 -6.95
C ILE A 200 -1.90 4.21 -6.99
N ARG A 201 -1.61 5.50 -6.91
CA ARG A 201 -0.26 6.01 -6.71
C ARG A 201 -0.19 6.76 -5.38
N LEU A 202 0.83 6.47 -4.62
CA LEU A 202 1.15 7.13 -3.35
C LEU A 202 2.47 7.85 -3.54
N VAL A 203 2.46 9.18 -3.50
CA VAL A 203 3.67 10.01 -3.55
C VAL A 203 4.03 10.42 -2.13
N PRO A 204 5.18 10.00 -1.58
CA PRO A 204 5.60 10.39 -0.24
C PRO A 204 5.67 11.90 -0.09
N ARG A 205 5.27 12.41 1.06
CA ARG A 205 5.40 13.82 1.39
C ARG A 205 6.83 14.14 1.79
N SER A 206 7.33 15.31 1.37
CA SER A 206 8.65 15.80 1.77
C SER A 206 8.72 16.17 3.26
N ALA A 207 7.57 16.47 3.86
CA ALA A 207 7.41 16.74 5.29
C ALA A 207 6.02 16.29 5.75
N PRO A 208 5.85 15.91 7.02
CA PRO A 208 4.53 15.61 7.57
C PRO A 208 3.61 16.84 7.42
N PRO A 209 2.29 16.63 7.20
CA PRO A 209 1.34 17.73 7.00
C PRO A 209 1.13 18.58 8.27
N GLN A 210 1.62 18.13 9.41
CA GLN A 210 1.60 18.81 10.70
C GLN A 210 2.90 18.54 11.44
N ASN A 211 3.44 19.56 12.12
CA ASN A 211 4.57 19.39 13.01
C ASN A 211 4.10 18.78 14.33
N LEU A 212 4.20 17.49 14.46
CA LEU A 212 3.86 16.74 15.67
C LEU A 212 5.11 16.59 16.55
N VAL A 213 4.91 16.59 17.86
CA VAL A 213 5.97 16.30 18.83
C VAL A 213 6.22 14.78 18.90
N ASP A 214 5.16 13.97 18.69
CA ASP A 214 5.20 12.50 18.79
C ASP A 214 4.21 11.87 17.79
N ASP A 215 4.74 11.39 16.69
CA ASP A 215 3.98 10.68 15.66
C ASP A 215 3.36 9.38 16.20
N SER A 216 4.06 8.68 17.09
CA SER A 216 3.56 7.43 17.70
C SER A 216 2.29 7.69 18.52
N PHE A 217 2.31 8.76 19.32
CA PHE A 217 1.13 9.17 20.10
C PHE A 217 -0.02 9.65 19.20
N PHE A 218 0.30 10.42 18.16
CA PHE A 218 -0.71 10.80 17.15
C PHE A 218 -1.45 9.59 16.58
N PHE A 219 -0.72 8.56 16.12
CA PHE A 219 -1.35 7.36 15.59
C PHE A 219 -2.05 6.51 16.65
N GLN A 220 -1.68 6.60 17.94
CA GLN A 220 -2.47 6.02 19.03
C GLN A 220 -3.83 6.72 19.15
N VAL A 221 -3.86 8.04 19.11
CA VAL A 221 -5.11 8.83 19.14
C VAL A 221 -5.99 8.51 17.93
N VAL A 222 -5.41 8.44 16.74
CA VAL A 222 -6.13 8.04 15.51
C VAL A 222 -6.76 6.66 15.69
N ARG A 223 -5.99 5.65 16.05
CA ARG A 223 -6.50 4.27 16.25
C ARG A 223 -7.60 4.22 17.29
N ALA A 224 -7.45 4.91 18.43
CA ALA A 224 -8.47 4.99 19.47
C ALA A 224 -9.78 5.60 18.96
N SER A 225 -9.68 6.62 18.11
CA SER A 225 -10.83 7.34 17.54
C SER A 225 -11.66 6.48 16.58
N PHE A 226 -11.02 5.52 15.89
CA PHE A 226 -11.69 4.61 14.96
C PHE A 226 -12.05 3.24 15.56
N ALA A 227 -11.63 2.94 16.78
CA ALA A 227 -11.89 1.64 17.43
C ALA A 227 -13.38 1.33 17.59
N GLN A 228 -14.22 2.37 17.72
CA GLN A 228 -15.67 2.27 17.90
C GLN A 228 -16.42 3.21 16.95
N ARG A 229 -16.41 2.94 15.63
CA ARG A 229 -16.97 3.82 14.57
C ARG A 229 -18.37 4.39 14.86
N ARG A 230 -19.28 3.60 15.46
CA ARG A 230 -20.66 4.02 15.77
C ARG A 230 -20.80 4.85 17.06
N LYS A 231 -19.72 5.04 17.81
CA LYS A 231 -19.71 5.79 19.07
C LYS A 231 -19.03 7.16 18.88
N THR A 232 -19.22 8.04 19.86
CA THR A 232 -18.55 9.34 19.88
C THR A 232 -17.04 9.18 20.10
N LEU A 233 -16.27 10.19 19.70
CA LEU A 233 -14.84 10.27 19.92
C LEU A 233 -14.47 10.03 21.40
N LEU A 234 -15.19 10.66 22.32
CA LEU A 234 -15.00 10.50 23.76
C LEU A 234 -15.06 9.03 24.22
N ASN A 235 -15.92 8.21 23.65
CA ASN A 235 -16.02 6.80 24.01
C ASN A 235 -14.79 6.01 23.51
N GLY A 236 -14.32 6.27 22.29
CA GLY A 236 -13.09 5.66 21.75
C GLY A 236 -11.86 6.02 22.58
N LEU A 237 -11.71 7.31 22.90
CA LEU A 237 -10.61 7.80 23.74
C LEU A 237 -10.70 7.26 25.16
N SER A 238 -11.89 7.17 25.76
CA SER A 238 -12.08 6.60 27.11
C SER A 238 -11.67 5.12 27.16
N SER A 239 -11.93 4.37 26.10
CA SER A 239 -11.51 2.95 26.02
C SER A 239 -9.98 2.82 25.97
N ALA A 240 -9.27 3.72 25.30
CA ALA A 240 -7.81 3.65 25.11
C ALA A 240 -7.02 4.33 26.21
N PHE A 241 -7.52 5.45 26.74
CA PHE A 241 -6.78 6.31 27.67
C PHE A 241 -7.41 6.40 29.08
N GLY A 242 -8.55 5.75 29.32
CA GLY A 242 -9.30 5.86 30.57
C GLY A 242 -8.57 5.37 31.83
N SER A 243 -7.47 4.59 31.67
CA SER A 243 -6.59 4.22 32.78
C SER A 243 -5.65 5.35 33.22
N ARG A 244 -5.42 6.34 32.36
CA ARG A 244 -4.50 7.45 32.57
C ARG A 244 -5.19 8.81 32.71
N LEU A 245 -6.35 8.98 32.09
CA LEU A 245 -7.12 10.23 32.08
C LEU A 245 -8.58 9.99 32.46
N SER A 246 -9.14 10.84 33.31
CA SER A 246 -10.56 10.81 33.63
C SER A 246 -11.39 11.17 32.39
N LYS A 247 -12.67 10.77 32.38
CA LYS A 247 -13.59 11.10 31.29
C LYS A 247 -13.77 12.62 31.11
N ASP A 248 -13.68 13.39 32.19
CA ASP A 248 -13.79 14.85 32.16
C ASP A 248 -12.51 15.47 31.59
N ALA A 249 -11.32 14.91 31.89
CA ALA A 249 -10.07 15.33 31.30
C ALA A 249 -10.04 15.08 29.78
N LEU A 250 -10.57 13.92 29.34
CA LEU A 250 -10.71 13.60 27.91
C LEU A 250 -11.68 14.54 27.21
N ARG A 251 -12.82 14.86 27.85
CA ARG A 251 -13.78 15.84 27.32
C ARG A 251 -13.13 17.22 27.19
N GLY A 252 -12.44 17.68 28.22
CA GLY A 252 -11.72 18.94 28.18
C GLY A 252 -10.61 19.01 27.12
N ALA A 253 -10.00 17.85 26.74
CA ALA A 253 -9.07 17.79 25.63
C ALA A 253 -9.77 17.96 24.27
N ILE A 254 -10.93 17.33 24.09
CA ILE A 254 -11.75 17.45 22.88
C ILE A 254 -12.19 18.91 22.70
N GLU A 255 -12.69 19.56 23.76
CA GLU A 255 -13.11 20.96 23.75
C GLU A 255 -11.93 21.91 23.50
N ALA A 256 -10.76 21.66 24.12
CA ALA A 256 -9.55 22.44 23.88
C ALA A 256 -9.01 22.30 22.45
N ALA A 257 -9.32 21.19 21.78
CA ALA A 257 -9.04 21.02 20.36
C ALA A 257 -10.08 21.71 19.44
N GLY A 258 -11.05 22.43 20.00
CA GLY A 258 -12.11 23.10 19.24
C GLY A 258 -13.15 22.16 18.64
N LEU A 259 -13.27 20.94 19.17
CA LEU A 259 -14.13 19.90 18.61
C LEU A 259 -15.44 19.78 19.41
N PRO A 260 -16.60 19.51 18.75
CA PRO A 260 -17.84 19.22 19.43
C PRO A 260 -17.75 17.99 20.34
N ALA A 261 -18.42 18.03 21.49
CA ALA A 261 -18.37 16.93 22.48
C ALA A 261 -18.93 15.57 21.97
N ASP A 262 -19.83 15.62 20.99
CA ASP A 262 -20.52 14.46 20.39
C ASP A 262 -19.90 14.04 19.04
N ILE A 263 -18.81 14.69 18.61
CA ILE A 263 -18.16 14.37 17.33
C ILE A 263 -17.71 12.90 17.26
N ARG A 264 -17.68 12.34 16.06
CA ARG A 264 -17.11 11.01 15.78
C ARG A 264 -15.74 11.14 15.13
N GLY A 265 -14.85 10.16 15.40
CA GLY A 265 -13.50 10.13 14.85
C GLY A 265 -13.44 10.23 13.33
N GLU A 266 -14.42 9.65 12.62
CA GLU A 266 -14.50 9.72 11.15
C GLU A 266 -14.68 11.13 10.58
N ARG A 267 -15.02 12.12 11.39
CA ARG A 267 -15.17 13.52 10.98
C ARG A 267 -13.88 14.33 11.06
N LEU A 268 -12.86 13.79 11.70
CA LEU A 268 -11.59 14.49 11.92
C LEU A 268 -10.64 14.24 10.75
N GLY A 269 -10.08 15.32 10.21
CA GLY A 269 -8.92 15.26 9.33
C GLY A 269 -7.60 15.25 10.12
N ILE A 270 -6.48 15.24 9.41
CA ILE A 270 -5.14 15.22 10.01
C ILE A 270 -4.91 16.44 10.90
N PRO A 271 -5.29 17.70 10.54
CA PRO A 271 -5.12 18.85 11.41
C PRO A 271 -5.88 18.74 12.74
N GLU A 272 -7.12 18.26 12.70
CA GLU A 272 -7.94 18.10 13.90
C GLU A 272 -7.37 16.99 14.80
N PHE A 273 -6.90 15.87 14.21
CA PHE A 273 -6.20 14.83 14.97
C PHE A 273 -4.92 15.34 15.60
N ALA A 274 -4.13 16.18 14.92
CA ALA A 274 -2.91 16.76 15.45
C ALA A 274 -3.18 17.67 16.65
N THR A 275 -4.19 18.55 16.53
CA THR A 275 -4.61 19.43 17.63
C THR A 275 -5.11 18.61 18.82
N LEU A 276 -5.92 17.59 18.57
CA LEU A 276 -6.42 16.67 19.60
C LEU A 276 -5.29 15.91 20.31
N ALA A 277 -4.32 15.38 19.55
CA ALA A 277 -3.17 14.68 20.10
C ALA A 277 -2.35 15.59 21.03
N SER A 278 -2.07 16.81 20.60
CA SER A 278 -1.38 17.82 21.44
C SER A 278 -2.18 18.16 22.71
N ALA A 279 -3.50 18.34 22.59
CA ALA A 279 -4.36 18.62 23.74
C ALA A 279 -4.43 17.46 24.75
N LEU A 280 -4.34 16.22 24.28
CA LEU A 280 -4.27 15.02 25.12
C LEU A 280 -2.90 14.85 25.77
N GLN A 281 -1.83 15.07 25.03
CA GLN A 281 -0.45 14.92 25.52
C GLN A 281 -0.16 15.90 26.66
N ASN A 282 -0.68 17.13 26.60
CA ASN A 282 -0.54 18.12 27.67
C ASN A 282 -1.29 17.77 28.97
N ARG A 283 -2.10 16.67 28.98
CA ARG A 283 -2.87 16.22 30.14
C ARG A 283 -2.39 14.88 30.71
N LEU A 284 -1.47 14.21 30.00
CA LEU A 284 -0.84 12.94 30.40
C LEU A 284 0.37 13.19 31.29
#